data_4a62f788f806f3cd045cf85dc90a5533
#
_entry.id   4a62f788f806f3cd045cf85dc90a5533
#
_cell.length_a   1.000
_cell.length_b   1.000
_cell.length_c   1.000
_cell.angle_alpha   90.00
_cell.angle_beta   90.00
_cell.angle_gamma   90.00
#
_symmetry.space_group_name_H-M   'P 1'
#
loop_
_entity.id
_entity.type
_entity.pdbx_description
1 polymer ?
#
loop_
_entity_poly.entity_id
_entity_poly.type
_entity_poly.pdbx_seq_one_letter_code
_entity_poly.pdbx_strand_id
1 'polypeptide(L)'
;LVPILYEGKKKAANLFEQEVEDKVRHLLPDTTSSPNIFGTANTARSQIYYVTPRNISPWSSKATSIAHVCGLKTQVQRIERGRAIMVEFSDPFQGGNEIPFRDALYDRMTEKISTEEPSPAKLFIEGQLYPLEVIDLSAEGSTPLEILKAYNTERGLALDQPEMEYLVQAYKQLGRQPHDIELFMFAQVNSEHCRHKQFNANWTIDGIGMGKSLFEMIRNTHSESPRFTVSAYSDNAAVLEGEMASFWAPEYSTGSWKQTKEKVHFLAKVETHNHPTAISPFPGAATGSGGEIRDEGAVGRGSTPKAGLCGFWVSNLLIPDHPQPWEIDIGKPAHYASSLDIMLEAPIGSARFNNEFGRPCLTGCFRTLLTDVDAGSDGHEFRGYHKPVMIAGGVGTVRPEHALKNGRDVKEGAHVIVLGGPAMLIGLGGGAASSNASGENSVELDFDSVQRGNPEMQRRAQMVINACVALGENNPIAFIHDVGAGGLSNALPELVKDAGYGGKFELRQVENADPSMSPLQIWCCEAQERYVMIVNKEGLNRFVSIASNFTPFRGSTVRVF
;
A
#
# COMPACT_ATOMS: atom_id res chain seq x y z
N LEU A 1 5.11 -28.68 -4.39
CA LEU A 1 4.34 -28.03 -3.33
C LEU A 1 4.72 -28.61 -1.97
N VAL A 2 5.31 -27.82 -1.09
CA VAL A 2 5.65 -28.24 0.28
C VAL A 2 4.36 -28.43 1.08
N PRO A 3 4.28 -29.42 1.98
CA PRO A 3 3.11 -29.59 2.83
C PRO A 3 2.80 -28.30 3.58
N ILE A 4 1.50 -28.05 3.77
CA ILE A 4 1.05 -26.98 4.64
C ILE A 4 1.51 -27.34 6.05
N LEU A 5 2.34 -26.47 6.62
CA LEU A 5 2.71 -26.58 8.02
C LEU A 5 1.71 -25.76 8.82
N TYR A 6 1.18 -26.33 9.88
CA TYR A 6 0.34 -25.63 10.83
C TYR A 6 0.93 -25.73 12.24
N GLU A 7 0.79 -24.69 13.00
CA GLU A 7 1.15 -24.65 14.39
C GLU A 7 -0.09 -24.95 15.25
N GLY A 8 -0.09 -26.10 15.92
CA GLY A 8 -1.14 -26.53 16.82
C GLY A 8 -0.76 -26.33 18.29
N LYS A 9 -1.74 -26.07 19.15
CA LYS A 9 -1.49 -26.10 20.60
C LYS A 9 -1.13 -27.52 21.02
N LYS A 10 0.10 -27.72 21.48
CA LYS A 10 0.57 -28.98 22.03
C LYS A 10 -0.28 -29.39 23.25
N LYS A 11 -1.31 -30.20 23.03
CA LYS A 11 -1.89 -31.09 24.06
C LYS A 11 -2.73 -32.20 23.42
N ALA A 12 -2.28 -33.44 23.70
CA ALA A 12 -2.95 -34.74 23.61
C ALA A 12 -3.14 -35.39 22.24
N ALA A 13 -2.39 -36.47 22.05
CA ALA A 13 -2.64 -37.74 21.33
C ALA A 13 -2.92 -37.70 19.81
N ASN A 14 -2.10 -38.47 19.11
CA ASN A 14 -2.00 -38.72 17.66
C ASN A 14 -3.30 -38.86 16.83
N LEU A 15 -4.44 -39.21 17.39
CA LEU A 15 -5.71 -39.34 16.65
C LEU A 15 -6.38 -38.00 16.39
N PHE A 16 -6.24 -37.07 17.30
CA PHE A 16 -6.83 -35.71 17.14
C PHE A 16 -6.07 -34.87 16.13
N GLU A 17 -4.77 -35.08 16.03
CA GLU A 17 -3.92 -34.42 15.03
C GLU A 17 -4.29 -34.84 13.61
N GLN A 18 -4.58 -36.13 13.39
CA GLN A 18 -4.96 -36.65 12.08
C GLN A 18 -6.31 -36.08 11.61
N GLU A 19 -7.31 -36.01 12.49
CA GLU A 19 -8.62 -35.43 12.14
C GLU A 19 -8.53 -33.94 11.80
N VAL A 20 -7.68 -33.19 12.51
CA VAL A 20 -7.42 -31.77 12.23
C VAL A 20 -6.70 -31.62 10.91
N GLU A 21 -5.70 -32.45 10.65
CA GLU A 21 -4.95 -32.45 9.40
C GLU A 21 -5.87 -32.76 8.20
N ASP A 22 -6.73 -33.77 8.33
CA ASP A 22 -7.67 -34.15 7.29
C ASP A 22 -8.66 -33.00 6.98
N LYS A 23 -9.16 -32.31 8.01
CA LYS A 23 -10.01 -31.13 7.84
C LYS A 23 -9.28 -29.99 7.15
N VAL A 24 -8.04 -29.69 7.55
CA VAL A 24 -7.23 -28.64 6.91
C VAL A 24 -6.94 -29.00 5.45
N ARG A 25 -6.60 -30.25 5.16
CA ARG A 25 -6.41 -30.74 3.78
C ARG A 25 -7.68 -30.63 2.92
N HIS A 26 -8.84 -30.90 3.50
CA HIS A 26 -10.10 -30.75 2.81
C HIS A 26 -10.44 -29.29 2.50
N LEU A 27 -10.11 -28.38 3.40
CA LEU A 27 -10.32 -26.94 3.22
C LEU A 27 -9.36 -26.31 2.19
N LEU A 28 -8.21 -26.93 1.98
CA LEU A 28 -7.12 -26.43 1.13
C LEU A 28 -6.67 -27.52 0.12
N PRO A 29 -7.54 -27.90 -0.82
CA PRO A 29 -7.34 -29.07 -1.70
C PRO A 29 -6.12 -28.95 -2.64
N ASP A 30 -5.64 -27.75 -2.94
CA ASP A 30 -4.47 -27.54 -3.80
C ASP A 30 -3.13 -27.91 -3.15
N THR A 31 -3.19 -28.40 -1.92
CA THR A 31 -2.04 -28.84 -1.17
C THR A 31 -1.80 -30.34 -1.32
N THR A 32 -1.71 -30.81 -2.55
CA THR A 32 -1.23 -32.17 -2.82
C THR A 32 0.22 -32.28 -2.43
N SER A 33 0.46 -32.51 -1.18
CA SER A 33 1.74 -32.94 -0.67
C SER A 33 1.82 -34.45 -0.74
N SER A 34 2.40 -34.94 -1.80
CA SER A 34 3.08 -36.22 -1.69
C SER A 34 4.49 -35.92 -1.18
N PRO A 35 4.89 -36.34 -0.01
CA PRO A 35 6.24 -36.14 0.49
C PRO A 35 7.32 -36.79 -0.37
N ASN A 36 6.96 -37.54 -1.40
CA ASN A 36 7.83 -38.27 -2.29
C ASN A 36 7.75 -37.85 -3.76
N ILE A 37 7.23 -36.66 -4.09
CA ILE A 37 7.16 -36.20 -5.51
C ILE A 37 8.55 -36.09 -6.13
N PHE A 38 9.58 -35.80 -5.34
CA PHE A 38 10.92 -35.53 -5.86
C PHE A 38 11.91 -36.70 -5.73
N GLY A 39 11.52 -37.86 -5.16
CA GLY A 39 12.40 -39.02 -5.03
C GLY A 39 13.74 -38.69 -4.34
N THR A 40 14.86 -39.21 -4.84
CA THR A 40 16.23 -38.83 -4.45
C THR A 40 16.66 -37.56 -5.21
N ALA A 41 16.08 -36.44 -4.87
CA ALA A 41 16.02 -35.24 -5.71
C ALA A 41 17.31 -34.40 -5.76
N ASN A 42 18.29 -34.65 -4.93
CA ASN A 42 19.59 -33.98 -5.02
C ASN A 42 20.59 -34.89 -5.72
N THR A 43 20.56 -34.89 -7.02
CA THR A 43 21.54 -35.58 -7.87
C THR A 43 22.57 -34.59 -8.41
N ALA A 44 23.61 -35.07 -9.07
CA ALA A 44 24.57 -34.19 -9.75
C ALA A 44 23.94 -33.26 -10.83
N ARG A 45 22.66 -33.51 -11.22
CA ARG A 45 21.93 -32.77 -12.25
C ARG A 45 20.60 -32.17 -11.77
N SER A 46 20.27 -32.26 -10.47
CA SER A 46 19.03 -31.68 -9.96
C SER A 46 19.23 -31.06 -8.59
N GLN A 47 18.60 -29.93 -8.37
CA GLN A 47 18.62 -29.19 -7.09
C GLN A 47 17.19 -28.78 -6.72
N ILE A 48 16.81 -29.01 -5.46
CA ILE A 48 15.56 -28.47 -4.92
C ILE A 48 15.83 -27.12 -4.30
N TYR A 49 14.96 -26.15 -4.63
CA TYR A 49 14.89 -24.84 -4.02
C TYR A 49 13.58 -24.71 -3.24
N TYR A 50 13.69 -24.28 -2.01
CA TYR A 50 12.54 -24.02 -1.13
C TYR A 50 12.29 -22.53 -1.07
N VAL A 51 11.12 -22.11 -1.50
CA VAL A 51 10.66 -20.73 -1.47
C VAL A 51 9.65 -20.56 -0.35
N THR A 52 9.95 -19.68 0.58
CA THR A 52 9.14 -19.43 1.78
C THR A 52 8.91 -17.95 1.99
N PRO A 53 7.79 -17.55 2.59
CA PRO A 53 7.55 -16.15 2.94
C PRO A 53 8.66 -15.60 3.85
N ARG A 54 8.97 -14.31 3.69
CA ARG A 54 9.86 -13.57 4.60
C ARG A 54 9.18 -13.28 5.93
N ASN A 55 7.92 -12.87 5.85
CA ASN A 55 7.06 -12.50 6.97
C ASN A 55 5.76 -13.29 6.87
N ILE A 56 4.83 -13.07 7.80
CA ILE A 56 3.49 -13.67 7.70
C ILE A 56 2.83 -13.20 6.40
N SER A 57 2.54 -14.16 5.53
CA SER A 57 1.98 -13.84 4.21
C SER A 57 0.50 -13.46 4.28
N PRO A 58 -0.02 -12.64 3.35
CA PRO A 58 -1.46 -12.40 3.21
C PRO A 58 -2.24 -13.70 2.98
N TRP A 59 -1.63 -14.68 2.32
CA TRP A 59 -2.21 -16.02 2.15
C TRP A 59 -2.36 -16.73 3.50
N SER A 60 -1.35 -16.66 4.37
CA SER A 60 -1.38 -17.24 5.72
C SER A 60 -2.52 -16.68 6.54
N SER A 61 -2.67 -15.37 6.56
CA SER A 61 -3.75 -14.69 7.28
C SER A 61 -5.12 -15.16 6.82
N LYS A 62 -5.31 -15.29 5.50
CA LYS A 62 -6.57 -15.75 4.89
C LYS A 62 -6.84 -17.23 5.18
N ALA A 63 -5.86 -18.11 4.97
CA ALA A 63 -5.99 -19.55 5.22
C ALA A 63 -6.27 -19.85 6.70
N THR A 64 -5.56 -19.17 7.60
CA THR A 64 -5.79 -19.27 9.04
C THR A 64 -7.18 -18.80 9.43
N SER A 65 -7.65 -17.69 8.87
CA SER A 65 -8.98 -17.15 9.11
C SER A 65 -10.07 -18.14 8.65
N ILE A 66 -9.93 -18.74 7.48
CA ILE A 66 -10.86 -19.77 6.97
C ILE A 66 -10.92 -20.97 7.93
N ALA A 67 -9.76 -21.50 8.34
CA ALA A 67 -9.70 -22.60 9.29
C ALA A 67 -10.39 -22.26 10.61
N HIS A 68 -10.22 -21.04 11.12
CA HIS A 68 -10.88 -20.59 12.34
C HIS A 68 -12.41 -20.50 12.21
N VAL A 69 -12.90 -20.02 11.07
CA VAL A 69 -14.34 -19.97 10.77
C VAL A 69 -14.94 -21.38 10.65
N CYS A 70 -14.18 -22.33 10.10
CA CYS A 70 -14.57 -23.72 10.01
C CYS A 70 -14.44 -24.51 11.34
N GLY A 71 -14.29 -23.81 12.47
CA GLY A 71 -14.31 -24.41 13.81
C GLY A 71 -12.96 -24.90 14.32
N LEU A 72 -11.86 -24.67 13.60
CA LEU A 72 -10.52 -25.14 13.98
C LEU A 72 -9.71 -24.15 14.83
N LYS A 73 -10.32 -23.09 15.34
CA LYS A 73 -9.65 -21.99 16.05
C LYS A 73 -8.88 -22.40 17.30
N THR A 74 -9.33 -23.45 18.00
CA THR A 74 -8.68 -23.96 19.21
C THR A 74 -7.52 -24.91 18.90
N GLN A 75 -7.51 -25.47 17.70
CA GLN A 75 -6.56 -26.48 17.25
C GLN A 75 -5.46 -25.89 16.35
N VAL A 76 -5.85 -25.00 15.46
CA VAL A 76 -4.95 -24.38 14.48
C VAL A 76 -4.68 -22.94 14.91
N GLN A 77 -3.42 -22.62 15.18
CA GLN A 77 -2.98 -21.28 15.52
C GLN A 77 -2.69 -20.48 14.26
N ARG A 78 -1.91 -21.05 13.34
CA ARG A 78 -1.54 -20.45 12.05
C ARG A 78 -1.34 -21.51 10.99
N ILE A 79 -1.63 -21.15 9.75
CA ILE A 79 -1.33 -21.91 8.54
C ILE A 79 -0.43 -21.07 7.65
N GLU A 80 0.65 -21.65 7.15
CA GLU A 80 1.55 -21.00 6.20
C GLU A 80 1.90 -21.97 5.09
N ARG A 81 2.29 -21.47 3.92
CA ARG A 81 2.73 -22.26 2.78
C ARG A 81 4.11 -21.83 2.28
N GLY A 82 4.85 -22.80 1.77
CA GLY A 82 6.01 -22.58 0.92
C GLY A 82 5.86 -23.33 -0.40
N ARG A 83 6.83 -23.18 -1.28
CA ARG A 83 6.93 -23.92 -2.54
C ARG A 83 8.26 -24.67 -2.57
N ALA A 84 8.26 -25.90 -3.06
CA ALA A 84 9.49 -26.59 -3.42
C ALA A 84 9.56 -26.65 -4.96
N ILE A 85 10.67 -26.22 -5.50
CA ILE A 85 10.92 -26.14 -6.95
C ILE A 85 12.14 -27.01 -7.23
N MET A 86 11.94 -28.08 -7.99
CA MET A 86 13.06 -28.90 -8.48
C MET A 86 13.52 -28.34 -9.82
N VAL A 87 14.79 -28.03 -9.91
CA VAL A 87 15.45 -27.57 -11.12
C VAL A 87 16.35 -28.69 -11.62
N GLU A 88 16.16 -29.09 -12.88
CA GLU A 88 17.02 -30.03 -13.57
C GLU A 88 17.96 -29.27 -14.52
N PHE A 89 19.25 -29.60 -14.46
CA PHE A 89 20.29 -29.00 -15.28
C PHE A 89 20.69 -29.94 -16.42
N SER A 90 20.95 -29.40 -17.60
CA SER A 90 21.49 -30.15 -18.75
C SER A 90 22.86 -30.77 -18.44
N ASP A 91 23.66 -30.07 -17.67
CA ASP A 91 25.00 -30.49 -17.23
C ASP A 91 25.07 -30.64 -15.71
N PRO A 92 26.04 -31.41 -15.18
CA PRO A 92 26.20 -31.54 -13.74
C PRO A 92 26.41 -30.18 -13.07
N PHE A 93 25.57 -29.89 -12.07
CA PHE A 93 25.62 -28.65 -11.30
C PHE A 93 26.87 -28.66 -10.40
N GLN A 94 27.78 -27.71 -10.58
CA GLN A 94 29.04 -27.63 -9.82
C GLN A 94 28.93 -26.83 -8.52
N GLY A 95 27.74 -26.57 -8.01
CA GLY A 95 27.51 -25.91 -6.72
C GLY A 95 28.03 -24.47 -6.68
N GLY A 96 27.13 -23.52 -6.74
CA GLY A 96 27.39 -22.08 -6.52
C GLY A 96 26.07 -21.42 -6.11
N ASN A 97 26.17 -20.35 -5.32
CA ASN A 97 24.98 -19.62 -4.86
C ASN A 97 24.29 -18.80 -5.97
N GLU A 98 24.89 -18.67 -7.13
CA GLU A 98 24.39 -17.86 -8.23
C GLU A 98 23.95 -18.72 -9.41
N ILE A 99 22.68 -19.06 -9.46
CA ILE A 99 22.04 -19.54 -10.68
C ILE A 99 21.46 -18.32 -11.41
N PRO A 100 21.71 -18.19 -12.73
CA PRO A 100 21.31 -17.00 -13.49
C PRO A 100 19.80 -16.71 -13.48
N PHE A 101 18.96 -17.71 -13.18
CA PHE A 101 17.50 -17.61 -13.13
C PHE A 101 16.93 -17.62 -11.70
N ARG A 102 17.77 -17.49 -10.65
CA ARG A 102 17.34 -17.55 -9.25
C ARG A 102 16.21 -16.58 -8.97
N ASP A 103 16.31 -15.36 -9.47
CA ASP A 103 15.33 -14.30 -9.22
C ASP A 103 13.98 -14.55 -9.91
N ALA A 104 13.94 -15.44 -10.92
CA ALA A 104 12.69 -15.88 -11.54
C ALA A 104 11.93 -16.94 -10.72
N LEU A 105 12.57 -17.55 -9.71
CA LEU A 105 11.96 -18.60 -8.90
C LEU A 105 11.11 -18.09 -7.73
N TYR A 106 11.32 -16.84 -7.28
CA TYR A 106 10.66 -16.29 -6.10
C TYR A 106 10.44 -14.78 -6.21
N ASP A 107 9.48 -14.29 -5.46
CA ASP A 107 9.27 -12.84 -5.31
C ASP A 107 10.23 -12.29 -4.25
N ARG A 108 11.25 -11.55 -4.67
CA ARG A 108 12.28 -10.97 -3.79
C ARG A 108 11.72 -10.10 -2.67
N MET A 109 10.53 -9.52 -2.85
CA MET A 109 9.92 -8.62 -1.86
C MET A 109 9.25 -9.36 -0.72
N THR A 110 8.62 -10.50 -1.01
CA THR A 110 7.77 -11.21 -0.04
C THR A 110 8.29 -12.59 0.32
N GLU A 111 9.24 -13.12 -0.44
CA GLU A 111 9.72 -14.48 -0.30
C GLU A 111 11.24 -14.52 -0.12
N LYS A 112 11.72 -15.62 0.41
CA LYS A 112 13.14 -16.01 0.46
C LYS A 112 13.31 -17.39 -0.15
N ILE A 113 14.47 -17.64 -0.74
CA ILE A 113 14.82 -18.89 -1.37
C ILE A 113 16.02 -19.55 -0.65
N SER A 114 15.95 -20.85 -0.44
CA SER A 114 16.98 -21.66 0.22
C SER A 114 17.09 -23.03 -0.47
N THR A 115 18.25 -23.64 -0.39
CA THR A 115 18.43 -25.05 -0.74
C THR A 115 18.20 -26.00 0.44
N GLU A 116 18.03 -25.45 1.65
CA GLU A 116 17.66 -26.20 2.85
C GLU A 116 16.16 -26.26 3.00
N GLU A 117 15.62 -27.45 3.32
CA GLU A 117 14.21 -27.61 3.65
C GLU A 117 13.86 -26.79 4.89
N PRO A 118 12.82 -25.94 4.83
CA PRO A 118 12.45 -25.12 5.97
C PRO A 118 11.84 -25.98 7.08
N SER A 119 12.41 -25.88 8.27
CA SER A 119 11.79 -26.49 9.46
C SER A 119 10.58 -25.68 9.92
N PRO A 120 9.58 -26.30 10.60
CA PRO A 120 8.47 -25.58 11.21
C PRO A 120 8.92 -24.43 12.11
N ALA A 121 9.98 -24.63 12.89
CA ALA A 121 10.55 -23.60 13.76
C ALA A 121 11.07 -22.36 12.99
N LYS A 122 11.54 -22.52 11.75
CA LYS A 122 11.97 -21.41 10.89
C LYS A 122 10.80 -20.69 10.22
N LEU A 123 9.66 -21.37 10.01
CA LEU A 123 8.47 -20.79 9.38
C LEU A 123 7.52 -20.11 10.39
N PHE A 124 7.47 -20.63 11.61
CA PHE A 124 6.58 -20.16 12.67
C PHE A 124 7.36 -19.49 13.82
N ILE A 125 8.38 -18.70 13.46
CA ILE A 125 9.12 -17.91 14.44
C ILE A 125 8.14 -16.99 15.15
N GLU A 126 8.04 -17.12 16.48
CA GLU A 126 7.50 -16.06 17.31
C GLU A 126 8.54 -14.94 17.33
N GLY A 127 8.22 -13.83 16.67
CA GLY A 127 9.15 -12.73 16.57
C GLY A 127 9.47 -12.15 17.95
N GLN A 128 10.71 -11.71 18.14
CA GLN A 128 11.04 -10.85 19.27
C GLN A 128 10.41 -9.49 19.06
N LEU A 129 9.81 -8.95 20.11
CA LEU A 129 9.35 -7.56 20.11
C LEU A 129 10.57 -6.66 19.96
N TYR A 130 10.62 -5.91 18.86
CA TYR A 130 11.63 -4.87 18.70
C TYR A 130 11.26 -3.65 19.55
N PRO A 131 12.20 -3.16 20.38
CA PRO A 131 11.97 -1.96 21.18
C PRO A 131 11.95 -0.72 20.28
N LEU A 132 11.50 0.39 20.85
CA LEU A 132 11.69 1.71 20.29
C LEU A 132 13.19 2.04 20.31
N GLU A 133 13.77 2.35 19.16
CA GLU A 133 15.19 2.66 19.03
C GLU A 133 15.43 4.16 19.32
N VAL A 134 16.48 4.46 20.09
CA VAL A 134 16.94 5.83 20.35
C VAL A 134 18.14 6.10 19.46
N ILE A 135 18.10 7.16 18.67
CA ILE A 135 19.21 7.59 17.81
C ILE A 135 20.04 8.60 18.58
N ASP A 136 21.22 8.19 19.03
CA ASP A 136 22.09 9.03 19.83
C ASP A 136 22.86 10.02 18.95
N LEU A 137 22.35 11.24 18.84
CA LEU A 137 22.99 12.34 18.11
C LEU A 137 24.21 12.93 18.83
N SER A 138 24.54 12.45 20.04
CA SER A 138 25.68 12.91 20.84
C SER A 138 26.83 11.91 20.90
N ALA A 139 26.80 10.83 20.11
CA ALA A 139 27.83 9.80 20.09
C ALA A 139 29.21 10.38 19.80
N GLU A 140 30.21 9.93 20.54
CA GLU A 140 31.59 10.42 20.42
C GLU A 140 32.18 10.17 19.02
N GLY A 141 32.91 11.13 18.50
CA GLY A 141 33.68 11.02 17.25
C GLY A 141 32.98 11.56 16.00
N SER A 142 31.71 11.97 16.09
CA SER A 142 30.95 12.54 14.97
C SER A 142 30.09 13.71 15.43
N THR A 143 29.78 14.62 14.53
CA THR A 143 28.83 15.69 14.80
C THR A 143 27.38 15.16 14.72
N PRO A 144 26.41 15.76 15.40
CA PRO A 144 24.99 15.37 15.29
C PRO A 144 24.47 15.32 13.85
N LEU A 145 24.96 16.24 13.01
CA LEU A 145 24.58 16.29 11.59
C LEU A 145 25.16 15.11 10.79
N GLU A 146 26.41 14.72 11.06
CA GLU A 146 27.05 13.56 10.43
C GLU A 146 26.36 12.26 10.82
N ILE A 147 25.98 12.10 12.09
CA ILE A 147 25.22 10.94 12.57
C ILE A 147 23.87 10.86 11.86
N LEU A 148 23.15 11.98 11.81
CA LEU A 148 21.84 12.02 11.16
C LEU A 148 21.95 11.78 9.65
N LYS A 149 23.00 12.29 8.99
CA LYS A 149 23.28 12.04 7.57
C LYS A 149 23.56 10.56 7.28
N ALA A 150 24.33 9.90 8.13
CA ALA A 150 24.57 8.46 8.00
C ALA A 150 23.28 7.66 8.16
N TYR A 151 22.47 7.98 9.17
CA TYR A 151 21.18 7.36 9.42
C TYR A 151 20.19 7.61 8.26
N ASN A 152 20.15 8.84 7.72
CA ASN A 152 19.34 9.20 6.56
C ASN A 152 19.68 8.32 5.34
N THR A 153 20.96 8.10 5.08
CA THR A 153 21.41 7.25 3.97
C THR A 153 21.12 5.78 4.21
N GLU A 154 21.40 5.28 5.42
CA GLU A 154 21.16 3.88 5.79
C GLU A 154 19.67 3.49 5.70
N ARG A 155 18.80 4.39 6.16
CA ARG A 155 17.35 4.14 6.25
C ARG A 155 16.57 4.67 5.05
N GLY A 156 17.22 5.31 4.08
CA GLY A 156 16.56 5.85 2.88
C GLY A 156 15.50 6.91 3.20
N LEU A 157 15.78 7.83 4.14
CA LEU A 157 14.78 8.81 4.59
C LEU A 157 14.57 9.95 3.59
N ALA A 158 15.47 10.15 2.63
CA ALA A 158 15.41 11.19 1.61
C ALA A 158 15.30 12.63 2.20
N LEU A 159 15.92 12.87 3.36
CA LEU A 159 15.98 14.19 3.97
C LEU A 159 17.06 15.03 3.29
N ASP A 160 16.75 16.29 3.00
CA ASP A 160 17.74 17.25 2.54
C ASP A 160 18.56 17.84 3.70
N GLN A 161 19.61 18.61 3.38
CA GLN A 161 20.49 19.15 4.41
C GLN A 161 19.77 20.14 5.34
N PRO A 162 18.97 21.11 4.87
CA PRO A 162 18.20 22.00 5.72
C PRO A 162 17.24 21.27 6.69
N GLU A 163 16.62 20.19 6.25
CA GLU A 163 15.74 19.35 7.07
C GLU A 163 16.51 18.64 8.19
N MET A 164 17.69 18.10 7.88
CA MET A 164 18.55 17.48 8.88
C MET A 164 19.07 18.49 9.91
N GLU A 165 19.47 19.69 9.47
CA GLU A 165 19.89 20.79 10.35
C GLU A 165 18.75 21.22 11.27
N TYR A 166 17.54 21.34 10.73
CA TYR A 166 16.32 21.62 11.52
C TYR A 166 16.10 20.56 12.60
N LEU A 167 16.17 19.29 12.26
CA LEU A 167 15.97 18.18 13.21
C LEU A 167 17.01 18.20 14.32
N VAL A 168 18.29 18.38 13.99
CA VAL A 168 19.36 18.49 14.99
C VAL A 168 19.09 19.64 15.96
N GLN A 169 18.67 20.80 15.44
CA GLN A 169 18.35 21.95 16.28
C GLN A 169 17.11 21.71 17.14
N ALA A 170 16.06 21.12 16.57
CA ALA A 170 14.80 20.82 17.27
C ALA A 170 15.04 19.86 18.46
N TYR A 171 15.77 18.76 18.26
CA TYR A 171 16.04 17.80 19.34
C TYR A 171 17.00 18.37 20.40
N LYS A 172 17.94 19.25 20.01
CA LYS A 172 18.74 20.01 20.95
C LYS A 172 17.88 20.92 21.85
N GLN A 173 16.86 21.58 21.27
CA GLN A 173 15.92 22.42 22.03
C GLN A 173 15.02 21.59 22.94
N LEU A 174 14.57 20.41 22.48
CA LEU A 174 13.78 19.47 23.28
C LEU A 174 14.56 18.82 24.43
N GLY A 175 15.90 18.91 24.43
CA GLY A 175 16.75 18.36 25.47
C GLY A 175 16.71 16.83 25.57
N ARG A 176 16.40 16.14 24.47
CA ARG A 176 16.39 14.69 24.36
C ARG A 176 16.84 14.20 23.00
N GLN A 177 17.16 12.92 22.88
CA GLN A 177 17.46 12.27 21.63
C GLN A 177 16.17 11.92 20.85
N PRO A 178 16.24 11.86 19.51
CA PRO A 178 15.14 11.35 18.69
C PRO A 178 15.02 9.83 18.79
N HIS A 179 13.79 9.36 18.59
CA HIS A 179 13.55 7.95 18.31
C HIS A 179 13.48 7.69 16.79
N ASP A 180 13.76 6.45 16.39
CA ASP A 180 13.66 5.98 15.02
C ASP A 180 12.31 6.33 14.37
N ILE A 181 11.22 6.04 15.06
CA ILE A 181 9.83 6.33 14.63
C ILE A 181 9.59 7.82 14.36
N GLU A 182 10.22 8.72 15.12
CA GLU A 182 10.04 10.18 14.96
C GLU A 182 10.76 10.69 13.72
N LEU A 183 11.99 10.24 13.50
CA LEU A 183 12.77 10.59 12.31
C LEU A 183 12.11 10.02 11.04
N PHE A 184 11.67 8.79 11.11
CA PHE A 184 11.01 8.12 10.00
C PHE A 184 9.66 8.78 9.65
N MET A 185 8.83 9.06 10.66
CA MET A 185 7.57 9.79 10.49
C MET A 185 7.81 11.17 9.86
N PHE A 186 8.81 11.93 10.36
CA PHE A 186 9.15 13.24 9.81
C PHE A 186 9.52 13.13 8.32
N ALA A 187 10.33 12.13 7.95
CA ALA A 187 10.73 11.88 6.58
C ALA A 187 9.53 11.57 5.67
N GLN A 188 8.57 10.77 6.15
CA GLN A 188 7.38 10.43 5.37
C GLN A 188 6.46 11.64 5.18
N VAL A 189 6.15 12.37 6.25
CA VAL A 189 5.25 13.53 6.21
C VAL A 189 5.84 14.69 5.41
N ASN A 190 7.15 14.87 5.46
CA ASN A 190 7.87 15.96 4.80
C ASN A 190 8.48 15.57 3.44
N SER A 191 8.17 14.37 2.93
CA SER A 191 8.70 13.87 1.66
C SER A 191 8.19 14.68 0.45
N GLU A 192 8.89 14.53 -0.68
CA GLU A 192 8.43 15.03 -1.99
C GLU A 192 7.36 14.12 -2.64
N HIS A 193 6.65 13.34 -1.84
CA HIS A 193 5.49 12.60 -2.33
C HIS A 193 4.47 13.56 -2.95
N CYS A 194 3.99 13.26 -4.16
CA CYS A 194 3.15 14.16 -4.97
C CYS A 194 3.80 15.51 -5.37
N ARG A 195 5.10 15.69 -5.16
CA ARG A 195 5.87 16.88 -5.58
C ARG A 195 5.34 18.23 -5.08
N HIS A 196 4.73 18.28 -3.90
CA HIS A 196 4.12 19.48 -3.34
C HIS A 196 5.09 20.65 -3.20
N LYS A 197 6.36 20.40 -2.78
CA LYS A 197 7.38 21.45 -2.67
C LYS A 197 7.68 22.06 -4.03
N GLN A 198 7.90 21.24 -5.08
CA GLN A 198 8.17 21.71 -6.43
C GLN A 198 6.99 22.46 -7.04
N PHE A 199 5.76 21.96 -6.89
CA PHE A 199 4.57 22.60 -7.44
C PHE A 199 4.20 23.91 -6.73
N ASN A 200 4.60 24.11 -5.47
CA ASN A 200 4.45 25.35 -4.73
C ASN A 200 5.66 26.31 -4.87
N ALA A 201 6.78 25.84 -5.45
CA ALA A 201 8.00 26.64 -5.54
C ALA A 201 7.84 27.85 -6.46
N ASN A 202 8.61 28.90 -6.17
CA ASN A 202 8.86 29.98 -7.10
C ASN A 202 9.83 29.51 -8.18
N TRP A 203 9.60 29.89 -9.41
CA TRP A 203 10.42 29.48 -10.53
C TRP A 203 10.75 30.64 -11.47
N THR A 204 11.86 30.48 -12.19
CA THR A 204 12.41 31.49 -13.11
C THR A 204 12.69 30.83 -14.45
N ILE A 205 12.22 31.43 -15.55
CA ILE A 205 12.54 31.01 -16.91
C ILE A 205 13.38 32.11 -17.56
N ASP A 206 14.56 31.75 -18.06
CA ASP A 206 15.48 32.67 -18.76
C ASP A 206 15.73 33.97 -17.98
N GLY A 207 15.87 33.87 -16.67
CA GLY A 207 16.11 35.01 -15.77
C GLY A 207 14.83 35.79 -15.40
N ILE A 208 13.66 35.42 -15.89
CA ILE A 208 12.38 36.07 -15.59
C ILE A 208 11.62 35.28 -14.53
N GLY A 209 11.39 35.89 -13.36
CA GLY A 209 10.56 35.30 -12.31
C GLY A 209 9.11 35.12 -12.75
N MET A 210 8.58 33.93 -12.56
CA MET A 210 7.18 33.64 -12.89
C MET A 210 6.27 34.08 -11.73
N GLY A 211 5.16 34.75 -12.06
CA GLY A 211 4.26 35.36 -11.07
C GLY A 211 3.36 34.39 -10.35
N LYS A 212 3.33 33.12 -10.74
CA LYS A 212 2.50 32.06 -10.13
C LYS A 212 3.28 30.76 -10.05
N SER A 213 3.13 30.03 -8.94
CA SER A 213 3.57 28.64 -8.82
C SER A 213 2.72 27.73 -9.74
N LEU A 214 3.19 26.49 -9.96
CA LEU A 214 2.43 25.52 -10.77
C LEU A 214 1.05 25.22 -10.16
N PHE A 215 0.95 25.07 -8.83
CA PHE A 215 -0.36 24.89 -8.17
C PHE A 215 -1.25 26.12 -8.29
N GLU A 216 -0.69 27.32 -8.22
CA GLU A 216 -1.48 28.54 -8.43
C GLU A 216 -2.03 28.62 -9.86
N MET A 217 -1.27 28.19 -10.87
CA MET A 217 -1.75 28.09 -12.25
C MET A 217 -2.91 27.11 -12.39
N ILE A 218 -2.79 25.91 -11.77
CA ILE A 218 -3.84 24.89 -11.77
C ILE A 218 -5.11 25.43 -11.09
N ARG A 219 -4.98 26.02 -9.90
CA ARG A 219 -6.09 26.60 -9.14
C ARG A 219 -6.74 27.78 -9.85
N ASN A 220 -5.98 28.54 -10.62
CA ASN A 220 -6.50 29.65 -11.41
C ASN A 220 -7.56 29.18 -12.41
N THR A 221 -7.38 28.02 -13.04
CA THR A 221 -8.39 27.45 -13.95
C THR A 221 -9.74 27.26 -13.25
N HIS A 222 -9.71 26.71 -12.03
CA HIS A 222 -10.92 26.56 -11.23
C HIS A 222 -11.50 27.91 -10.79
N SER A 223 -10.68 28.87 -10.38
CA SER A 223 -11.13 30.20 -9.97
C SER A 223 -11.84 30.93 -11.09
N GLU A 224 -11.38 30.78 -12.33
CA GLU A 224 -12.01 31.38 -13.51
C GLU A 224 -13.30 30.68 -13.95
N SER A 225 -13.45 29.38 -13.63
CA SER A 225 -14.61 28.60 -14.04
C SER A 225 -15.06 27.60 -12.95
N PRO A 226 -15.55 28.07 -11.79
CA PRO A 226 -15.91 27.22 -10.66
C PRO A 226 -17.29 26.54 -10.82
N ARG A 227 -18.02 26.81 -11.89
CA ARG A 227 -19.38 26.31 -12.09
C ARG A 227 -19.41 24.77 -12.06
N PHE A 228 -20.37 24.22 -11.33
CA PHE A 228 -20.56 22.78 -11.10
C PHE A 228 -19.50 22.12 -10.22
N THR A 229 -18.59 22.86 -9.60
CA THR A 229 -17.68 22.31 -8.61
C THR A 229 -18.26 22.52 -7.21
N VAL A 230 -18.43 21.44 -6.46
CA VAL A 230 -18.85 21.45 -5.04
C VAL A 230 -17.63 21.58 -4.15
N SER A 231 -16.58 20.81 -4.45
CA SER A 231 -15.29 20.83 -3.74
C SER A 231 -14.15 20.52 -4.68
N ALA A 232 -13.05 21.29 -4.57
CA ALA A 232 -11.79 21.03 -5.25
C ALA A 232 -10.61 21.43 -4.35
N TYR A 233 -9.52 20.69 -4.42
CA TYR A 233 -8.24 20.93 -3.72
C TYR A 233 -8.31 20.93 -2.17
N SER A 234 -9.35 20.38 -1.58
CA SER A 234 -9.58 20.40 -0.13
C SER A 234 -9.95 19.04 0.47
N ASP A 235 -10.01 18.01 -0.35
CA ASP A 235 -10.33 16.64 0.05
C ASP A 235 -9.58 15.65 -0.85
N ASN A 236 -9.67 14.35 -0.57
CA ASN A 236 -9.03 13.27 -1.31
C ASN A 236 -9.42 13.21 -2.80
N ALA A 237 -10.63 13.63 -3.14
CA ALA A 237 -11.10 13.74 -4.52
C ALA A 237 -11.92 15.01 -4.74
N ALA A 238 -12.02 15.44 -5.99
CA ALA A 238 -12.91 16.54 -6.36
C ALA A 238 -14.37 16.07 -6.34
N VAL A 239 -15.27 16.98 -5.96
CA VAL A 239 -16.71 16.76 -5.97
C VAL A 239 -17.35 17.72 -6.97
N LEU A 240 -18.06 17.15 -7.94
CA LEU A 240 -18.79 17.88 -8.98
C LEU A 240 -20.29 17.76 -8.74
N GLU A 241 -21.03 18.81 -9.05
CA GLU A 241 -22.48 18.85 -8.88
C GLU A 241 -23.16 17.81 -9.79
N GLY A 242 -24.01 17.01 -9.19
CA GLY A 242 -24.82 16.02 -9.91
C GLY A 242 -26.31 16.31 -9.76
N GLU A 243 -27.11 15.47 -10.36
CA GLU A 243 -28.54 15.62 -10.50
C GLU A 243 -29.31 14.50 -9.77
N MET A 244 -30.64 14.55 -9.85
CA MET A 244 -31.51 13.47 -9.40
C MET A 244 -31.26 12.21 -10.21
N ALA A 245 -30.85 11.15 -9.54
CA ALA A 245 -30.53 9.87 -10.15
C ALA A 245 -31.29 8.73 -9.49
N SER A 246 -31.46 7.64 -10.25
CA SER A 246 -31.99 6.39 -9.71
C SER A 246 -30.84 5.49 -9.28
N PHE A 247 -30.83 5.13 -8.00
CA PHE A 247 -29.83 4.25 -7.40
C PHE A 247 -30.42 2.88 -7.15
N TRP A 248 -29.67 1.88 -7.51
CA TRP A 248 -29.89 0.50 -7.12
C TRP A 248 -28.84 0.12 -6.08
N ALA A 249 -29.25 -0.07 -4.84
CA ALA A 249 -28.37 -0.35 -3.72
C ALA A 249 -28.98 -1.31 -2.71
N PRO A 250 -28.18 -2.08 -1.97
CA PRO A 250 -28.70 -2.94 -0.91
C PRO A 250 -29.18 -2.07 0.27
N GLU A 251 -30.32 -2.47 0.84
CA GLU A 251 -30.73 -2.06 2.16
C GLU A 251 -29.98 -2.93 3.18
N TYR A 252 -29.00 -2.35 3.86
CA TYR A 252 -28.07 -3.13 4.68
C TYR A 252 -28.69 -3.82 5.90
N SER A 253 -29.88 -3.37 6.33
CA SER A 253 -30.63 -4.00 7.42
C SER A 253 -31.31 -5.31 7.02
N THR A 254 -31.70 -5.43 5.75
CA THR A 254 -32.49 -6.57 5.24
C THR A 254 -31.73 -7.38 4.18
N GLY A 255 -30.66 -6.83 3.59
CA GLY A 255 -29.99 -7.40 2.44
C GLY A 255 -30.75 -7.30 1.12
N SER A 256 -31.94 -6.70 1.14
CA SER A 256 -32.79 -6.53 -0.05
C SER A 256 -32.28 -5.39 -0.92
N TRP A 257 -32.26 -5.58 -2.23
CA TRP A 257 -31.93 -4.53 -3.18
C TRP A 257 -33.15 -3.66 -3.47
N LYS A 258 -32.91 -2.32 -3.40
CA LYS A 258 -33.95 -1.33 -3.65
C LYS A 258 -33.49 -0.26 -4.62
N GLN A 259 -34.43 0.28 -5.38
CA GLN A 259 -34.24 1.47 -6.17
C GLN A 259 -34.70 2.68 -5.37
N THR A 260 -33.82 3.69 -5.27
CA THR A 260 -34.14 5.00 -4.70
C THR A 260 -33.93 6.10 -5.75
N LYS A 261 -34.65 7.20 -5.60
CA LYS A 261 -34.39 8.45 -6.38
C LYS A 261 -33.88 9.48 -5.42
N GLU A 262 -32.65 9.94 -5.64
CA GLU A 262 -32.01 10.94 -4.79
C GLU A 262 -31.04 11.81 -5.61
N LYS A 263 -30.76 13.03 -5.14
CA LYS A 263 -29.70 13.86 -5.69
C LYS A 263 -28.36 13.29 -5.23
N VAL A 264 -27.42 13.13 -6.17
CA VAL A 264 -26.06 12.69 -5.86
C VAL A 264 -25.07 13.51 -6.64
N HIS A 265 -23.93 13.77 -6.04
CA HIS A 265 -22.77 14.40 -6.66
C HIS A 265 -21.82 13.34 -7.23
N PHE A 266 -20.99 13.77 -8.18
CA PHE A 266 -19.94 12.93 -8.76
C PHE A 266 -18.62 13.17 -8.03
N LEU A 267 -17.82 12.12 -7.92
CA LEU A 267 -16.42 12.21 -7.55
C LEU A 267 -15.55 12.06 -8.78
N ALA A 268 -14.43 12.75 -8.80
CA ALA A 268 -13.38 12.57 -9.79
C ALA A 268 -12.03 12.54 -9.09
N LYS A 269 -11.31 11.44 -9.26
CA LYS A 269 -9.97 11.22 -8.70
C LYS A 269 -9.03 10.69 -9.76
N VAL A 270 -7.80 11.18 -9.74
CA VAL A 270 -6.67 10.64 -10.49
C VAL A 270 -5.46 10.63 -9.56
N GLU A 271 -4.76 9.51 -9.53
CA GLU A 271 -3.58 9.27 -8.70
C GLU A 271 -2.45 8.70 -9.54
N THR A 272 -1.21 9.12 -9.30
CA THR A 272 -0.03 8.52 -9.93
C THR A 272 0.63 7.52 -9.01
N HIS A 273 1.08 6.39 -9.58
CA HIS A 273 1.82 5.36 -8.83
C HIS A 273 3.04 4.88 -9.60
N ASN A 274 3.93 5.82 -9.90
CA ASN A 274 5.03 5.68 -10.86
C ASN A 274 6.14 4.77 -10.33
N HIS A 275 6.71 5.10 -9.16
CA HIS A 275 7.87 4.41 -8.60
C HIS A 275 7.60 2.93 -8.30
N PRO A 276 6.53 2.55 -7.59
CA PRO A 276 6.23 1.15 -7.36
C PRO A 276 5.98 0.36 -8.65
N THR A 277 5.39 0.99 -9.67
CA THR A 277 5.15 0.38 -10.98
C THR A 277 6.47 0.16 -11.74
N ALA A 278 7.46 1.04 -11.58
CA ALA A 278 8.79 0.87 -12.16
C ALA A 278 9.54 -0.33 -11.55
N ILE A 279 9.40 -0.53 -10.24
CA ILE A 279 10.09 -1.60 -9.51
C ILE A 279 9.41 -2.95 -9.71
N SER A 280 8.09 -3.00 -9.57
CA SER A 280 7.31 -4.22 -9.66
C SER A 280 5.95 -3.92 -10.31
N PRO A 281 5.84 -4.07 -11.63
CA PRO A 281 4.72 -3.53 -12.41
C PRO A 281 3.35 -4.01 -11.96
N PHE A 282 3.18 -5.31 -11.77
CA PHE A 282 1.89 -5.89 -11.38
C PHE A 282 1.41 -5.42 -10.01
N PRO A 283 2.17 -5.60 -8.88
CA PRO A 283 1.71 -5.15 -7.57
C PRO A 283 1.72 -3.62 -7.43
N GLY A 284 2.67 -2.93 -8.09
CA GLY A 284 2.72 -1.48 -8.09
C GLY A 284 1.46 -0.85 -8.70
N ALA A 285 1.04 -1.31 -9.87
CA ALA A 285 -0.19 -0.83 -10.50
C ALA A 285 -1.47 -1.29 -9.77
N ALA A 286 -1.46 -2.49 -9.20
CA ALA A 286 -2.57 -2.98 -8.39
C ALA A 286 -2.82 -2.08 -7.18
N THR A 287 -1.77 -1.75 -6.42
CA THR A 287 -1.89 -0.90 -5.23
C THR A 287 -2.13 0.56 -5.56
N GLY A 288 -1.68 1.06 -6.72
CA GLY A 288 -2.07 2.36 -7.24
C GLY A 288 -3.59 2.48 -7.46
N SER A 289 -4.20 1.45 -8.07
CA SER A 289 -5.67 1.39 -8.17
C SER A 289 -6.34 1.29 -6.80
N GLY A 290 -5.75 0.56 -5.85
CA GLY A 290 -6.23 0.48 -4.49
C GLY A 290 -6.23 1.83 -3.77
N GLY A 291 -5.17 2.63 -3.94
CA GLY A 291 -5.04 3.99 -3.39
C GLY A 291 -6.11 4.93 -3.93
N GLU A 292 -6.27 4.96 -5.23
CA GLU A 292 -7.28 5.78 -5.88
C GLU A 292 -8.71 5.44 -5.40
N ILE A 293 -9.04 4.15 -5.26
CA ILE A 293 -10.33 3.71 -4.72
C ILE A 293 -10.53 4.19 -3.28
N ARG A 294 -9.49 4.17 -2.44
CA ARG A 294 -9.59 4.62 -1.04
C ARG A 294 -9.83 6.12 -0.98
N ASP A 295 -9.14 6.89 -1.79
CA ASP A 295 -9.35 8.32 -1.89
C ASP A 295 -10.81 8.65 -2.24
N GLU A 296 -11.36 7.97 -3.25
CA GLU A 296 -12.79 8.13 -3.54
C GLU A 296 -13.66 7.78 -2.33
N GLY A 297 -13.40 6.63 -1.68
CA GLY A 297 -14.19 6.16 -0.53
C GLY A 297 -14.14 7.07 0.69
N ALA A 298 -13.04 7.84 0.84
CA ALA A 298 -12.76 8.72 1.97
C ALA A 298 -13.22 10.17 1.78
N VAL A 299 -13.92 10.49 0.69
CA VAL A 299 -14.45 11.85 0.47
C VAL A 299 -15.53 12.19 1.49
N GLY A 300 -15.43 13.37 2.07
CA GLY A 300 -16.43 13.93 2.98
C GLY A 300 -16.66 13.07 4.23
N ARG A 301 -17.86 12.51 4.38
CA ARG A 301 -18.24 11.58 5.44
C ARG A 301 -18.43 10.15 4.93
N GLY A 302 -17.77 9.82 3.84
CA GLY A 302 -17.85 8.56 3.12
C GLY A 302 -18.65 8.64 1.82
N SER A 303 -18.20 7.92 0.84
CA SER A 303 -18.69 7.93 -0.53
C SER A 303 -18.58 6.56 -1.18
N THR A 304 -19.00 6.43 -2.44
CA THR A 304 -19.07 5.14 -3.12
C THR A 304 -18.31 5.17 -4.45
N PRO A 305 -17.14 4.54 -4.56
CA PRO A 305 -16.44 4.32 -5.82
C PRO A 305 -17.30 3.51 -6.82
N LYS A 306 -17.36 3.93 -8.08
CA LYS A 306 -18.24 3.30 -9.09
C LYS A 306 -17.50 2.67 -10.26
N ALA A 307 -16.52 3.37 -10.83
CA ALA A 307 -15.80 2.90 -12.00
C ALA A 307 -14.39 3.47 -12.03
N GLY A 308 -13.45 2.70 -12.55
CA GLY A 308 -12.04 3.05 -12.64
C GLY A 308 -11.53 3.15 -14.06
N LEU A 309 -10.36 3.76 -14.19
CA LEU A 309 -9.53 3.77 -15.38
C LEU A 309 -8.05 3.61 -14.99
N CYS A 310 -7.20 3.24 -15.95
CA CYS A 310 -5.75 3.25 -15.77
C CYS A 310 -5.03 3.72 -17.03
N GLY A 311 -3.85 4.29 -16.86
CA GLY A 311 -3.01 4.73 -17.97
C GLY A 311 -1.55 4.49 -17.69
N PHE A 312 -0.79 4.19 -18.76
CA PHE A 312 0.63 3.87 -18.67
C PHE A 312 1.42 4.59 -19.74
N TRP A 313 2.51 5.24 -19.34
CA TRP A 313 3.44 5.93 -20.23
C TRP A 313 4.84 5.43 -19.91
N VAL A 314 5.54 5.00 -20.95
CA VAL A 314 6.92 4.50 -20.85
C VAL A 314 7.77 5.09 -21.99
N SER A 315 9.08 4.90 -21.94
CA SER A 315 9.98 5.16 -23.05
C SER A 315 9.77 4.15 -24.21
N ASN A 316 10.79 3.76 -24.93
CA ASN A 316 10.68 2.79 -26.01
C ASN A 316 10.41 1.37 -25.48
N LEU A 317 9.60 0.58 -26.18
CA LEU A 317 9.25 -0.78 -25.76
C LEU A 317 10.40 -1.77 -25.98
N LEU A 318 11.17 -1.60 -27.03
CA LEU A 318 12.29 -2.48 -27.42
C LEU A 318 11.84 -3.95 -27.48
N ILE A 319 10.76 -4.22 -28.23
CA ILE A 319 10.19 -5.57 -28.34
C ILE A 319 11.23 -6.49 -28.96
N PRO A 320 11.59 -7.62 -28.30
CA PRO A 320 12.55 -8.59 -28.86
C PRO A 320 12.14 -9.06 -30.25
N ASP A 321 13.11 -9.17 -31.14
CA ASP A 321 12.95 -9.58 -32.54
C ASP A 321 12.01 -8.69 -33.40
N HIS A 322 11.58 -7.53 -32.84
CA HIS A 322 10.70 -6.59 -33.54
C HIS A 322 11.09 -5.12 -33.28
N PRO A 323 12.37 -4.73 -33.44
CA PRO A 323 12.82 -3.37 -33.19
C PRO A 323 12.20 -2.40 -34.19
N GLN A 324 11.79 -1.23 -33.70
CA GLN A 324 11.29 -0.18 -34.56
C GLN A 324 12.41 0.79 -34.94
N PRO A 325 12.38 1.40 -36.15
CA PRO A 325 13.49 2.25 -36.62
C PRO A 325 13.70 3.55 -35.82
N TRP A 326 12.74 3.94 -35.00
CA TRP A 326 12.83 5.11 -34.13
C TRP A 326 13.19 4.77 -32.69
N GLU A 327 13.30 3.49 -32.32
CA GLU A 327 13.61 3.09 -30.95
C GLU A 327 15.12 3.16 -30.67
N ILE A 328 15.46 3.74 -29.53
CA ILE A 328 16.82 3.86 -29.02
C ILE A 328 16.83 3.27 -27.61
N ASP A 329 17.80 2.42 -27.32
CA ASP A 329 18.06 1.95 -25.95
C ASP A 329 19.00 2.92 -25.25
N ILE A 330 18.47 3.66 -24.28
CA ILE A 330 19.23 4.59 -23.43
C ILE A 330 19.60 3.96 -22.07
N GLY A 331 19.27 2.68 -21.87
CA GLY A 331 19.47 1.98 -20.61
C GLY A 331 18.41 2.34 -19.55
N LYS A 332 18.50 1.67 -18.39
CA LYS A 332 17.66 1.87 -17.21
C LYS A 332 18.39 1.37 -15.97
N PRO A 333 17.99 1.77 -14.75
CA PRO A 333 18.48 1.11 -13.54
C PRO A 333 18.24 -0.41 -13.59
N ALA A 334 19.21 -1.19 -13.15
CA ALA A 334 19.20 -2.66 -13.34
C ALA A 334 17.99 -3.34 -12.70
N HIS A 335 17.48 -2.80 -11.59
CA HIS A 335 16.35 -3.35 -10.84
C HIS A 335 14.99 -2.79 -11.27
N TYR A 336 14.94 -1.85 -12.22
CA TYR A 336 13.68 -1.40 -12.81
C TYR A 336 13.20 -2.41 -13.86
N ALA A 337 11.90 -2.62 -13.91
CA ALA A 337 11.27 -3.39 -14.98
C ALA A 337 11.49 -2.71 -16.36
N SER A 338 11.50 -3.50 -17.42
CA SER A 338 11.55 -2.94 -18.78
C SER A 338 10.24 -2.23 -19.12
N SER A 339 10.29 -1.32 -20.09
CA SER A 339 9.09 -0.68 -20.62
C SER A 339 8.07 -1.71 -21.12
N LEU A 340 8.54 -2.78 -21.73
CA LEU A 340 7.69 -3.88 -22.22
C LEU A 340 7.03 -4.63 -21.06
N ASP A 341 7.78 -5.00 -20.02
CA ASP A 341 7.24 -5.70 -18.85
C ASP A 341 6.18 -4.85 -18.13
N ILE A 342 6.44 -3.54 -18.00
CA ILE A 342 5.46 -2.61 -17.42
C ILE A 342 4.16 -2.63 -18.23
N MET A 343 4.25 -2.56 -19.56
CA MET A 343 3.06 -2.57 -20.43
C MET A 343 2.32 -3.91 -20.46
N LEU A 344 3.00 -5.01 -20.17
CA LEU A 344 2.39 -6.34 -20.12
C LEU A 344 1.75 -6.64 -18.75
N GLU A 345 2.42 -6.30 -17.66
CA GLU A 345 2.03 -6.75 -16.32
C GLU A 345 1.22 -5.72 -15.53
N ALA A 346 1.57 -4.44 -15.64
CA ALA A 346 0.95 -3.40 -14.83
C ALA A 346 -0.57 -3.22 -15.09
N PRO A 347 -1.06 -3.25 -16.36
CA PRO A 347 -2.49 -3.17 -16.63
C PRO A 347 -3.27 -4.36 -16.05
N ILE A 348 -2.67 -5.54 -16.03
CA ILE A 348 -3.28 -6.74 -15.43
C ILE A 348 -3.38 -6.58 -13.91
N GLY A 349 -2.34 -6.05 -13.26
CA GLY A 349 -2.36 -5.74 -11.84
C GLY A 349 -3.47 -4.75 -11.46
N SER A 350 -3.58 -3.64 -12.19
CA SER A 350 -4.64 -2.63 -12.01
C SER A 350 -6.04 -3.24 -12.22
N ALA A 351 -6.23 -3.98 -13.31
CA ALA A 351 -7.51 -4.61 -13.64
C ALA A 351 -7.91 -5.65 -12.57
N ARG A 352 -6.96 -6.45 -12.11
CA ARG A 352 -7.19 -7.44 -11.06
C ARG A 352 -7.66 -6.79 -9.76
N PHE A 353 -7.01 -5.72 -9.30
CA PHE A 353 -7.42 -5.06 -8.07
C PHE A 353 -8.86 -4.53 -8.17
N ASN A 354 -9.19 -3.84 -9.27
CA ASN A 354 -10.53 -3.36 -9.52
C ASN A 354 -11.56 -4.50 -9.54
N ASN A 355 -11.25 -5.61 -10.23
CA ASN A 355 -12.14 -6.76 -10.34
C ASN A 355 -12.38 -7.44 -8.99
N GLU A 356 -11.35 -7.69 -8.20
CA GLU A 356 -11.47 -8.30 -6.87
C GLU A 356 -12.16 -7.38 -5.86
N PHE A 357 -11.95 -6.06 -5.96
CA PHE A 357 -12.71 -5.08 -5.19
C PHE A 357 -14.18 -5.04 -5.62
N GLY A 358 -14.50 -5.37 -6.85
CA GLY A 358 -15.86 -5.37 -7.41
C GLY A 358 -16.26 -4.02 -8.00
N ARG A 359 -15.31 -3.32 -8.65
CA ARG A 359 -15.50 -2.10 -9.43
C ARG A 359 -15.00 -2.32 -10.87
N PRO A 360 -15.76 -1.99 -11.92
CA PRO A 360 -15.28 -2.10 -13.28
C PRO A 360 -14.13 -1.12 -13.54
N CYS A 361 -13.07 -1.58 -14.22
CA CYS A 361 -12.07 -0.72 -14.85
C CYS A 361 -12.48 -0.52 -16.30
N LEU A 362 -13.07 0.63 -16.64
CA LEU A 362 -13.79 0.84 -17.90
C LEU A 362 -12.89 1.13 -19.07
N THR A 363 -11.76 1.80 -18.83
CA THR A 363 -10.89 2.29 -19.91
C THR A 363 -9.46 2.44 -19.42
N GLY A 364 -8.57 2.63 -20.39
CA GLY A 364 -7.17 2.91 -20.15
C GLY A 364 -6.49 3.49 -21.38
N CYS A 365 -5.26 3.91 -21.19
CA CYS A 365 -4.45 4.38 -22.31
C CYS A 365 -2.99 3.95 -22.15
N PHE A 366 -2.34 3.73 -23.29
CA PHE A 366 -0.94 3.36 -23.40
C PHE A 366 -0.25 4.37 -24.30
N ARG A 367 0.93 4.86 -23.86
CA ARG A 367 1.74 5.78 -24.65
C ARG A 367 3.21 5.44 -24.48
N THR A 368 3.96 5.63 -25.54
CA THR A 368 5.42 5.62 -25.53
C THR A 368 5.94 6.95 -26.03
N LEU A 369 6.99 7.44 -25.42
CA LEU A 369 7.71 8.64 -25.89
C LEU A 369 9.17 8.54 -25.48
N LEU A 370 10.03 8.59 -26.47
CA LEU A 370 11.45 8.92 -26.35
C LEU A 370 11.83 9.72 -27.58
N THR A 371 12.30 10.90 -27.40
CA THR A 371 12.72 11.78 -28.51
C THR A 371 14.08 12.37 -28.20
N ASP A 372 14.89 12.48 -29.26
CA ASP A 372 16.14 13.24 -29.24
C ASP A 372 15.81 14.70 -29.55
N VAL A 373 16.22 15.59 -28.69
CA VAL A 373 16.04 17.02 -28.87
C VAL A 373 17.38 17.73 -28.87
N ASP A 374 17.51 18.72 -29.74
CA ASP A 374 18.67 19.61 -29.77
C ASP A 374 18.63 20.52 -28.52
N ALA A 375 19.59 20.36 -27.64
CA ALA A 375 19.75 21.17 -26.43
C ALA A 375 20.66 22.39 -26.64
N GLY A 376 20.93 22.78 -27.88
CA GLY A 376 21.77 23.93 -28.24
C GLY A 376 23.26 23.68 -27.91
N SER A 377 23.85 24.53 -27.05
CA SER A 377 25.27 24.40 -26.64
C SER A 377 25.58 23.13 -25.88
N ASP A 378 24.54 22.51 -25.29
CA ASP A 378 24.69 21.31 -24.44
C ASP A 378 24.57 19.99 -25.25
N GLY A 379 24.38 20.10 -26.58
CA GLY A 379 24.30 18.96 -27.49
C GLY A 379 22.91 18.35 -27.61
N HIS A 380 22.85 17.01 -27.65
CA HIS A 380 21.59 16.27 -27.76
C HIS A 380 21.13 15.79 -26.39
N GLU A 381 19.84 15.89 -26.12
CA GLU A 381 19.19 15.44 -24.90
C GLU A 381 18.02 14.49 -25.24
N PHE A 382 17.99 13.32 -24.60
CA PHE A 382 16.86 12.41 -24.71
C PHE A 382 15.76 12.77 -23.74
N ARG A 383 14.57 13.06 -24.25
CA ARG A 383 13.36 13.35 -23.45
C ARG A 383 12.32 12.26 -23.63
N GLY A 384 11.83 11.72 -22.51
CA GLY A 384 10.85 10.64 -22.52
C GLY A 384 10.40 10.25 -21.13
N TYR A 385 9.64 9.17 -21.05
CA TYR A 385 9.18 8.63 -19.78
C TYR A 385 10.19 7.61 -19.22
N HIS A 386 11.38 8.08 -18.84
CA HIS A 386 12.46 7.24 -18.29
C HIS A 386 12.04 6.65 -16.94
N LYS A 387 11.45 7.45 -16.05
CA LYS A 387 10.62 6.98 -14.96
C LYS A 387 9.21 6.80 -15.53
N PRO A 388 8.65 5.59 -15.52
CA PRO A 388 7.32 5.37 -16.11
C PRO A 388 6.27 6.19 -15.37
N VAL A 389 5.20 6.54 -16.05
CA VAL A 389 4.01 7.12 -15.43
C VAL A 389 2.92 6.06 -15.42
N MET A 390 2.38 5.78 -14.25
CA MET A 390 1.17 4.99 -14.04
C MET A 390 0.11 5.89 -13.44
N ILE A 391 -1.05 5.96 -14.06
CA ILE A 391 -2.22 6.67 -13.57
C ILE A 391 -3.31 5.66 -13.25
N ALA A 392 -3.81 5.71 -12.02
CA ALA A 392 -5.09 5.15 -11.62
C ALA A 392 -6.09 6.31 -11.48
N GLY A 393 -7.26 6.16 -12.03
CA GLY A 393 -8.30 7.16 -11.91
C GLY A 393 -9.67 6.53 -11.80
N GLY A 394 -10.65 7.32 -11.40
CA GLY A 394 -12.00 6.82 -11.24
C GLY A 394 -13.03 7.90 -11.04
N VAL A 395 -14.26 7.43 -11.04
CA VAL A 395 -15.45 8.19 -10.76
C VAL A 395 -16.30 7.47 -9.73
N GLY A 396 -16.81 8.22 -8.80
CA GLY A 396 -17.68 7.73 -7.74
C GLY A 396 -18.87 8.64 -7.51
N THR A 397 -19.60 8.40 -6.44
CA THR A 397 -20.77 9.20 -6.07
C THR A 397 -20.77 9.50 -4.58
N VAL A 398 -21.23 10.69 -4.22
CA VAL A 398 -21.43 11.10 -2.83
C VAL A 398 -22.77 11.82 -2.69
N ARG A 399 -23.44 11.60 -1.58
CA ARG A 399 -24.65 12.34 -1.23
C ARG A 399 -24.32 13.78 -0.86
N PRO A 400 -25.17 14.78 -1.19
CA PRO A 400 -24.91 16.17 -0.85
C PRO A 400 -24.59 16.39 0.63
N GLU A 401 -25.32 15.74 1.54
CA GLU A 401 -25.12 15.84 2.99
C GLU A 401 -23.81 15.22 3.51
N HIS A 402 -23.14 14.41 2.69
CA HIS A 402 -21.86 13.80 3.02
C HIS A 402 -20.68 14.35 2.21
N ALA A 403 -20.92 15.27 1.27
CA ALA A 403 -19.93 15.69 0.29
C ALA A 403 -18.75 16.48 0.86
N LEU A 404 -18.93 17.11 2.00
CA LEU A 404 -17.92 17.98 2.61
C LEU A 404 -17.51 17.48 3.99
N LYS A 405 -16.22 17.53 4.26
CA LYS A 405 -15.66 17.36 5.61
C LYS A 405 -15.94 18.63 6.43
N ASN A 406 -16.49 18.47 7.61
CA ASN A 406 -16.78 19.59 8.51
C ASN A 406 -16.33 19.24 9.93
N GLY A 407 -15.24 19.87 10.37
CA GLY A 407 -14.70 19.65 11.73
C GLY A 407 -15.69 19.98 12.85
N ARG A 408 -16.74 20.81 12.58
CA ARG A 408 -17.79 21.11 13.58
C ARG A 408 -18.65 19.91 13.92
N ASP A 409 -18.68 18.89 13.07
CA ASP A 409 -19.40 17.63 13.35
C ASP A 409 -18.64 16.72 14.31
N VAL A 410 -17.37 17.02 14.58
CA VAL A 410 -16.52 16.30 15.54
C VAL A 410 -16.66 16.92 16.92
N LYS A 411 -16.83 16.08 17.94
CA LYS A 411 -16.93 16.49 19.35
C LYS A 411 -15.70 16.07 20.14
N GLU A 412 -15.33 16.85 21.12
CA GLU A 412 -14.26 16.49 22.06
C GLU A 412 -14.53 15.12 22.71
N GLY A 413 -13.51 14.28 22.76
CA GLY A 413 -13.60 12.91 23.26
C GLY A 413 -14.28 11.93 22.30
N ALA A 414 -14.40 12.30 21.01
CA ALA A 414 -14.76 11.35 19.96
C ALA A 414 -13.70 10.25 19.83
N HIS A 415 -14.08 9.16 19.20
CA HIS A 415 -13.21 8.00 18.99
C HIS A 415 -12.58 8.05 17.62
N VAL A 416 -11.28 7.79 17.57
CA VAL A 416 -10.56 7.54 16.31
C VAL A 416 -10.55 6.05 16.05
N ILE A 417 -10.90 5.65 14.84
CA ILE A 417 -11.05 4.25 14.44
C ILE A 417 -10.14 3.97 13.25
N VAL A 418 -9.43 2.85 13.29
CA VAL A 418 -8.78 2.26 12.13
C VAL A 418 -9.66 1.13 11.63
N LEU A 419 -10.19 1.25 10.41
CA LEU A 419 -11.03 0.27 9.75
C LEU A 419 -10.27 -0.40 8.62
N GLY A 420 -10.22 -1.73 8.59
CA GLY A 420 -9.58 -2.52 7.52
C GLY A 420 -8.67 -3.60 8.05
N GLY A 421 -7.61 -3.90 7.32
CA GLY A 421 -6.66 -4.97 7.64
C GLY A 421 -5.68 -4.62 8.77
N PRO A 422 -4.94 -5.61 9.29
CA PRO A 422 -3.91 -5.40 10.29
C PRO A 422 -2.69 -4.66 9.70
N ALA A 423 -1.89 -4.06 10.56
CA ALA A 423 -0.55 -3.61 10.18
C ALA A 423 0.27 -4.82 9.71
N MET A 424 0.99 -4.66 8.60
CA MET A 424 1.88 -5.66 8.01
C MET A 424 3.17 -4.98 7.57
N LEU A 425 4.29 -5.68 7.58
CA LEU A 425 5.55 -5.12 7.10
C LEU A 425 5.55 -5.05 5.55
N ILE A 426 4.89 -4.04 5.02
CA ILE A 426 4.70 -3.78 3.60
C ILE A 426 4.85 -2.28 3.34
N GLY A 427 5.57 -1.92 2.27
CA GLY A 427 5.67 -0.53 1.81
C GLY A 427 6.33 0.41 2.80
N LEU A 428 7.22 -0.09 3.66
CA LEU A 428 7.92 0.76 4.62
C LEU A 428 8.83 1.75 3.89
N GLY A 429 8.58 3.05 4.11
CA GLY A 429 9.37 4.10 3.49
C GLY A 429 8.98 4.46 2.06
N GLY A 430 7.84 3.99 1.54
CA GLY A 430 7.42 4.22 0.16
C GLY A 430 7.33 5.69 -0.24
N GLY A 431 6.82 6.54 0.63
CA GLY A 431 6.76 7.99 0.41
C GLY A 431 8.15 8.62 0.23
N ALA A 432 9.11 8.28 1.08
CA ALA A 432 10.49 8.75 0.97
C ALA A 432 11.21 8.17 -0.26
N ALA A 433 11.10 6.86 -0.49
CA ALA A 433 11.73 6.18 -1.62
C ALA A 433 11.28 6.76 -2.97
N SER A 434 9.99 7.10 -3.12
CA SER A 434 9.45 7.70 -4.34
C SER A 434 9.93 9.13 -4.59
N SER A 435 10.48 9.81 -3.57
CA SER A 435 10.97 11.18 -3.64
C SER A 435 12.35 11.29 -4.29
N ASN A 436 13.15 10.24 -4.23
CA ASN A 436 14.49 10.21 -4.82
C ASN A 436 14.45 10.08 -6.35
N ALA A 437 15.54 10.50 -7.00
CA ALA A 437 15.70 10.27 -8.42
C ALA A 437 15.84 8.77 -8.72
N SER A 438 15.51 8.39 -9.96
CA SER A 438 15.55 7.00 -10.38
C SER A 438 16.96 6.41 -10.26
N GLY A 439 17.11 5.34 -9.50
CA GLY A 439 18.38 4.63 -9.31
C GLY A 439 19.25 5.17 -8.16
N GLU A 440 18.81 6.16 -7.39
CA GLU A 440 19.54 6.65 -6.22
C GLU A 440 19.36 5.77 -4.97
N ASN A 441 18.23 5.10 -4.85
CA ASN A 441 17.99 4.18 -3.74
C ASN A 441 18.78 2.87 -3.90
N SER A 442 19.06 2.20 -2.79
CA SER A 442 19.50 0.81 -2.85
C SER A 442 18.37 -0.10 -3.38
N VAL A 443 18.77 -1.22 -3.97
CA VAL A 443 17.81 -2.22 -4.51
C VAL A 443 16.86 -2.71 -3.42
N GLU A 444 17.37 -2.92 -2.21
CA GLU A 444 16.61 -3.40 -1.06
C GLU A 444 15.56 -2.37 -0.63
N LEU A 445 15.93 -1.09 -0.51
CA LEU A 445 15.00 -0.02 -0.14
C LEU A 445 13.89 0.15 -1.17
N ASP A 446 14.22 0.08 -2.46
CA ASP A 446 13.22 0.17 -3.53
C ASP A 446 12.23 -0.99 -3.46
N PHE A 447 12.69 -2.22 -3.27
CA PHE A 447 11.80 -3.38 -3.14
C PHE A 447 10.97 -3.35 -1.86
N ASP A 448 11.53 -2.95 -0.72
CA ASP A 448 10.80 -2.84 0.56
C ASP A 448 9.72 -1.75 0.51
N SER A 449 9.89 -0.74 -0.33
CA SER A 449 8.95 0.36 -0.52
C SER A 449 7.69 -0.02 -1.31
N VAL A 450 7.70 -1.13 -2.06
CA VAL A 450 6.54 -1.54 -2.86
C VAL A 450 5.48 -2.19 -1.99
N GLN A 451 4.25 -1.68 -2.10
CA GLN A 451 3.12 -2.17 -1.33
C GLN A 451 2.53 -3.46 -1.93
N ARG A 452 1.72 -4.15 -1.10
CA ARG A 452 0.86 -5.26 -1.49
C ARG A 452 -0.55 -4.97 -1.00
N GLY A 453 -1.52 -5.01 -1.88
CA GLY A 453 -2.91 -4.76 -1.56
C GLY A 453 -3.70 -6.04 -1.30
N ASN A 454 -4.73 -5.91 -0.48
CA ASN A 454 -5.77 -6.93 -0.30
C ASN A 454 -7.13 -6.36 -0.73
N PRO A 455 -7.53 -6.52 -2.01
CA PRO A 455 -8.76 -5.93 -2.54
C PRO A 455 -10.01 -6.38 -1.81
N GLU A 456 -10.07 -7.64 -1.36
CA GLU A 456 -11.19 -8.16 -0.57
C GLU A 456 -11.33 -7.43 0.76
N MET A 457 -10.22 -7.22 1.48
CA MET A 457 -10.24 -6.49 2.74
C MET A 457 -10.69 -5.03 2.52
N GLN A 458 -10.15 -4.38 1.49
CA GLN A 458 -10.55 -3.03 1.15
C GLN A 458 -12.04 -2.96 0.77
N ARG A 459 -12.56 -3.96 0.04
CA ARG A 459 -13.99 -4.06 -0.27
C ARG A 459 -14.86 -4.18 0.98
N ARG A 460 -14.43 -4.98 1.96
CA ARG A 460 -15.15 -5.13 3.24
C ARG A 460 -15.18 -3.82 4.02
N ALA A 461 -14.06 -3.11 4.08
CA ALA A 461 -14.01 -1.78 4.69
C ALA A 461 -14.96 -0.80 3.96
N GLN A 462 -14.97 -0.81 2.63
CA GLN A 462 -15.89 0.00 1.83
C GLN A 462 -17.38 -0.37 2.08
N MET A 463 -17.69 -1.63 2.30
CA MET A 463 -19.07 -2.05 2.63
C MET A 463 -19.52 -1.48 3.98
N VAL A 464 -18.64 -1.36 4.97
CA VAL A 464 -18.95 -0.67 6.23
C VAL A 464 -19.25 0.80 5.97
N ILE A 465 -18.39 1.49 5.19
CA ILE A 465 -18.61 2.89 4.80
C ILE A 465 -19.96 3.05 4.09
N ASN A 466 -20.23 2.22 3.08
CA ASN A 466 -21.48 2.26 2.33
C ASN A 466 -22.72 2.06 3.24
N ALA A 467 -22.63 1.16 4.20
CA ALA A 467 -23.71 0.92 5.16
C ALA A 467 -23.93 2.12 6.10
N CYS A 468 -22.85 2.79 6.51
CA CYS A 468 -22.95 4.03 7.28
C CYS A 468 -23.55 5.17 6.45
N VAL A 469 -23.10 5.37 5.22
CA VAL A 469 -23.60 6.37 4.27
C VAL A 469 -25.09 6.15 3.96
N ALA A 470 -25.54 4.89 3.87
CA ALA A 470 -26.94 4.56 3.62
C ALA A 470 -27.90 5.05 4.72
N LEU A 471 -27.39 5.42 5.90
CA LEU A 471 -28.20 5.97 6.99
C LEU A 471 -28.51 7.47 6.84
N GLY A 472 -28.01 8.13 5.78
CA GLY A 472 -28.22 9.56 5.54
C GLY A 472 -27.69 10.42 6.70
N GLU A 473 -28.53 11.31 7.22
CA GLU A 473 -28.16 12.19 8.34
C GLU A 473 -27.71 11.45 9.61
N ASN A 474 -28.14 10.19 9.76
CA ASN A 474 -27.76 9.32 10.89
C ASN A 474 -26.44 8.56 10.67
N ASN A 475 -25.66 8.92 9.65
CA ASN A 475 -24.33 8.37 9.41
C ASN A 475 -23.44 8.58 10.65
N PRO A 476 -22.92 7.52 11.29
CA PRO A 476 -22.09 7.65 12.49
C PRO A 476 -20.69 8.20 12.19
N ILE A 477 -20.23 8.18 10.94
CA ILE A 477 -18.93 8.72 10.54
C ILE A 477 -19.01 10.25 10.53
N ALA A 478 -18.27 10.90 11.43
CA ALA A 478 -18.17 12.36 11.47
C ALA A 478 -17.08 12.88 10.51
N PHE A 479 -15.96 12.15 10.40
CA PHE A 479 -14.82 12.49 9.56
C PHE A 479 -14.10 11.22 9.11
N ILE A 480 -13.58 11.17 7.89
CA ILE A 480 -12.87 9.99 7.37
C ILE A 480 -11.68 10.41 6.51
N HIS A 481 -10.62 9.62 6.55
CA HIS A 481 -9.45 9.70 5.68
C HIS A 481 -8.99 8.30 5.29
N ASP A 482 -8.33 8.15 4.16
CA ASP A 482 -7.69 6.89 3.77
C ASP A 482 -6.33 6.71 4.45
N VAL A 483 -5.77 5.51 4.36
CA VAL A 483 -4.39 5.22 4.76
C VAL A 483 -3.57 4.98 3.51
N GLY A 484 -2.73 5.93 3.17
CA GLY A 484 -1.84 5.92 2.01
C GLY A 484 -0.37 5.92 2.39
N ALA A 485 0.42 6.76 1.70
CA ALA A 485 1.85 6.93 1.96
C ALA A 485 2.13 7.33 3.42
N GLY A 486 3.16 6.73 4.01
CA GLY A 486 3.51 6.92 5.43
C GLY A 486 2.60 6.17 6.40
N GLY A 487 1.58 5.45 5.94
CA GLY A 487 0.73 4.63 6.78
C GLY A 487 -0.06 5.43 7.81
N LEU A 488 -0.18 4.90 9.02
CA LEU A 488 -0.88 5.57 10.12
C LEU A 488 -0.17 6.83 10.60
N SER A 489 1.16 6.93 10.39
CA SER A 489 1.97 8.07 10.80
C SER A 489 1.60 9.36 10.06
N ASN A 490 1.00 9.25 8.89
CA ASN A 490 0.46 10.37 8.12
C ASN A 490 -1.06 10.49 8.32
N ALA A 491 -1.79 9.41 8.10
CA ALA A 491 -3.25 9.42 8.07
C ALA A 491 -3.90 9.87 9.40
N LEU A 492 -3.38 9.44 10.55
CA LEU A 492 -3.98 9.77 11.85
C LEU A 492 -3.75 11.23 12.27
N PRO A 493 -2.52 11.78 12.18
CA PRO A 493 -2.30 13.20 12.43
C PRO A 493 -3.06 14.11 11.47
N GLU A 494 -3.13 13.76 10.19
CA GLU A 494 -3.89 14.51 9.19
C GLU A 494 -5.39 14.52 9.51
N LEU A 495 -5.96 13.36 9.82
CA LEU A 495 -7.36 13.22 10.21
C LEU A 495 -7.75 14.16 11.36
N VAL A 496 -6.97 14.17 12.46
CA VAL A 496 -7.31 14.97 13.64
C VAL A 496 -7.02 16.46 13.43
N LYS A 497 -5.94 16.79 12.72
CA LYS A 497 -5.61 18.18 12.36
C LYS A 497 -6.71 18.82 11.50
N ASP A 498 -7.16 18.11 10.46
CA ASP A 498 -8.19 18.62 9.54
C ASP A 498 -9.55 18.73 10.24
N ALA A 499 -9.80 17.89 11.23
CA ALA A 499 -10.97 18.01 12.11
C ALA A 499 -10.85 19.17 13.13
N GLY A 500 -9.68 19.80 13.25
CA GLY A 500 -9.42 20.90 14.19
C GLY A 500 -9.10 20.45 15.61
N TYR A 501 -8.63 19.22 15.79
CA TYR A 501 -8.32 18.61 17.09
C TYR A 501 -6.89 18.06 17.15
N GLY A 502 -6.46 17.72 18.38
CA GLY A 502 -5.32 16.83 18.61
C GLY A 502 -5.78 15.41 18.84
N GLY A 503 -4.85 14.44 18.78
CA GLY A 503 -5.15 13.03 19.00
C GLY A 503 -4.17 12.37 19.98
N LYS A 504 -4.67 11.37 20.71
CA LYS A 504 -3.85 10.45 21.50
C LYS A 504 -4.04 9.04 20.96
N PHE A 505 -2.97 8.43 20.50
CA PHE A 505 -2.99 7.14 19.84
C PHE A 505 -2.24 6.10 20.68
N GLU A 506 -2.88 4.95 20.94
CA GLU A 506 -2.25 3.84 21.66
C GLU A 506 -1.86 2.74 20.65
N LEU A 507 -0.61 2.74 20.22
CA LEU A 507 -0.11 1.83 19.16
C LEU A 507 -0.27 0.35 19.49
N ARG A 508 -0.28 -0.03 20.77
CA ARG A 508 -0.50 -1.43 21.20
C ARG A 508 -1.90 -1.95 20.87
N GLN A 509 -2.83 -1.05 20.58
CA GLN A 509 -4.19 -1.40 20.17
C GLN A 509 -4.32 -1.58 18.65
N VAL A 510 -3.32 -1.16 17.87
CA VAL A 510 -3.29 -1.42 16.44
C VAL A 510 -3.06 -2.90 16.23
N GLU A 511 -4.01 -3.56 15.56
CA GLU A 511 -3.84 -4.95 15.21
C GLU A 511 -2.71 -5.09 14.19
N ASN A 512 -1.79 -6.01 14.44
CA ASN A 512 -0.71 -6.33 13.53
C ASN A 512 -0.73 -7.81 13.18
N ALA A 513 -0.27 -8.13 11.99
CA ALA A 513 -0.19 -9.50 11.50
C ALA A 513 1.04 -10.24 12.04
N ASP A 514 2.08 -9.49 12.43
CA ASP A 514 3.33 -10.02 12.95
C ASP A 514 3.62 -9.38 14.32
N PRO A 515 3.55 -10.16 15.42
CA PRO A 515 3.83 -9.67 16.78
C PRO A 515 5.25 -9.10 16.96
N SER A 516 6.18 -9.39 16.05
CA SER A 516 7.56 -8.88 16.11
C SER A 516 7.70 -7.46 15.56
N MET A 517 6.66 -6.88 14.95
CA MET A 517 6.75 -5.53 14.40
C MET A 517 7.11 -4.50 15.46
N SER A 518 8.11 -3.67 15.16
CA SER A 518 8.49 -2.55 16.02
C SER A 518 7.41 -1.46 16.01
N PRO A 519 7.42 -0.54 16.99
CA PRO A 519 6.53 0.63 16.98
C PRO A 519 6.60 1.43 15.68
N LEU A 520 7.82 1.65 15.14
CA LEU A 520 8.04 2.28 13.84
C LEU A 520 7.33 1.54 12.73
N GLN A 521 7.50 0.22 12.65
CA GLN A 521 6.91 -0.60 11.59
C GLN A 521 5.37 -0.60 11.66
N ILE A 522 4.78 -0.64 12.87
CA ILE A 522 3.32 -0.55 13.05
C ILE A 522 2.79 0.82 12.61
N TRP A 523 3.52 1.89 12.95
CA TRP A 523 3.10 3.27 12.71
C TRP A 523 3.25 3.69 11.27
N CYS A 524 4.36 3.30 10.61
CA CYS A 524 4.75 3.79 9.30
C CYS A 524 4.55 2.79 8.15
N CYS A 525 4.12 1.53 8.40
CA CYS A 525 3.86 0.60 7.32
C CYS A 525 2.68 1.04 6.45
N GLU A 526 2.82 0.85 5.15
CA GLU A 526 1.80 1.20 4.17
C GLU A 526 0.91 -0.01 3.81
N ALA A 527 0.45 -0.76 4.82
CA ALA A 527 -0.62 -1.72 4.65
C ALA A 527 -1.89 -0.93 4.28
N GLN A 528 -2.27 -0.98 3.00
CA GLN A 528 -3.11 0.04 2.40
C GLN A 528 -4.61 -0.19 2.54
N GLU A 529 -5.09 -1.36 2.76
CA GLU A 529 -6.53 -1.67 2.84
C GLU A 529 -7.20 -1.15 4.12
N ARG A 530 -6.85 0.10 4.50
CA ARG A 530 -7.30 0.73 5.75
C ARG A 530 -7.83 2.14 5.51
N TYR A 531 -8.78 2.51 6.35
CA TYR A 531 -9.28 3.87 6.53
C TYR A 531 -9.12 4.29 7.98
N VAL A 532 -8.95 5.57 8.23
CA VAL A 532 -9.04 6.18 9.55
C VAL A 532 -10.24 7.09 9.62
N MET A 533 -10.96 7.09 10.73
CA MET A 533 -12.18 7.88 10.86
C MET A 533 -12.43 8.33 12.29
N ILE A 534 -13.22 9.39 12.40
CA ILE A 534 -13.69 9.89 13.69
C ILE A 534 -15.18 9.56 13.81
N VAL A 535 -15.53 8.94 14.94
CA VAL A 535 -16.90 8.62 15.32
C VAL A 535 -17.18 9.22 16.70
N ASN A 536 -18.21 10.04 16.81
CA ASN A 536 -18.63 10.60 18.08
C ASN A 536 -19.15 9.51 19.04
N LYS A 537 -19.07 9.74 20.36
CA LYS A 537 -19.46 8.75 21.37
C LYS A 537 -20.85 8.16 21.14
N GLU A 538 -21.80 8.99 20.74
CA GLU A 538 -23.20 8.59 20.50
C GLU A 538 -23.35 7.62 19.33
N GLY A 539 -22.48 7.75 18.33
CA GLY A 539 -22.49 6.92 17.11
C GLY A 539 -21.73 5.61 17.22
N LEU A 540 -20.87 5.47 18.24
CA LEU A 540 -19.91 4.36 18.33
C LEU A 540 -20.55 2.97 18.32
N ASN A 541 -21.54 2.74 19.18
CA ASN A 541 -22.19 1.44 19.26
C ASN A 541 -22.88 1.05 17.94
N ARG A 542 -23.45 2.04 17.25
CA ARG A 542 -24.06 1.84 15.94
C ARG A 542 -23.00 1.49 14.89
N PHE A 543 -21.89 2.21 14.88
CA PHE A 543 -20.76 1.94 13.98
C PHE A 543 -20.22 0.52 14.20
N VAL A 544 -19.92 0.15 15.44
CA VAL A 544 -19.42 -1.20 15.78
C VAL A 544 -20.40 -2.30 15.36
N SER A 545 -21.71 -2.10 15.58
CA SER A 545 -22.74 -3.04 15.12
C SER A 545 -22.75 -3.21 13.61
N ILE A 546 -22.62 -2.12 12.85
CA ILE A 546 -22.54 -2.17 11.38
C ILE A 546 -21.27 -2.90 10.95
N ALA A 547 -20.12 -2.50 11.49
CA ALA A 547 -18.82 -3.05 11.12
C ALA A 547 -18.76 -4.56 11.37
N SER A 548 -19.31 -5.06 12.47
CA SER A 548 -19.30 -6.48 12.81
C SER A 548 -20.09 -7.36 11.83
N ASN A 549 -21.02 -6.80 11.05
CA ASN A 549 -21.76 -7.54 10.02
C ASN A 549 -20.90 -7.81 8.76
N PHE A 550 -19.94 -6.94 8.46
CA PHE A 550 -19.10 -7.03 7.26
C PHE A 550 -17.68 -7.51 7.55
N THR A 551 -17.31 -7.55 8.81
CA THR A 551 -15.97 -7.94 9.27
C THR A 551 -16.04 -9.12 10.26
N PRO A 552 -16.65 -10.28 9.89
CA PRO A 552 -16.80 -11.41 10.79
C PRO A 552 -15.47 -12.08 11.13
N PHE A 553 -14.41 -11.76 10.40
CA PHE A 553 -13.07 -12.28 10.60
C PHE A 553 -12.24 -11.34 11.48
N ARG A 554 -11.47 -11.88 12.42
CA ARG A 554 -10.66 -11.09 13.36
C ARG A 554 -9.52 -10.29 12.73
N GLY A 555 -9.23 -10.49 11.43
CA GLY A 555 -8.25 -9.71 10.69
C GLY A 555 -8.74 -8.34 10.20
N SER A 556 -10.04 -8.03 10.37
CA SER A 556 -10.62 -6.72 10.04
C SER A 556 -11.23 -6.12 11.29
N THR A 557 -10.42 -5.52 12.12
CA THR A 557 -10.90 -4.98 13.41
C THR A 557 -11.31 -3.53 13.27
N VAL A 558 -12.53 -3.26 13.71
CA VAL A 558 -12.90 -1.93 14.19
C VAL A 558 -12.25 -1.81 15.57
N ARG A 559 -11.20 -1.01 15.69
CA ARG A 559 -10.64 -0.67 17.00
C ARG A 559 -10.85 0.80 17.26
N VAL A 560 -11.31 1.06 18.46
CA VAL A 560 -11.56 2.40 18.98
C VAL A 560 -10.32 2.79 19.79
N PHE A 561 -9.75 3.94 19.48
CA PHE A 561 -8.60 4.49 20.21
C PHE A 561 -9.08 5.53 21.21
#